data_b3ffe3f1fa17e2ba25cf212fb8075c85
#
_entry.id   b3ffe3f1fa17e2ba25cf212fb8075c85
#
_cell.length_a   1.000
_cell.length_b   1.000
_cell.length_c   1.000
_cell.angle_alpha   90.00
_cell.angle_beta   90.00
_cell.angle_gamma   90.00
#
_symmetry.space_group_name_H-M   'P 1'
#
loop_
_entity.id
_entity.type
_entity.pdbx_description
1 polymer ?
#
loop_
_entity_poly.entity_id
_entity_poly.type
_entity_poly.pdbx_seq_one_letter_code
_entity_poly.pdbx_strand_id
1 'polypeptide(L)'
;GDHRDLHYPLRRQRQMCIRDRFGTLVTLYPDRIDLGLGRAPGTDQRTLLALRRGPESSENFPQDVLELQALLGPPQESQFLHAIPGENTNVPLWILGSSLYGAQLAGMLGLPYAFASHFAPQALMQAVTVYREHFEPSKQLDKPYVMVGCNVIVAETEKEAKRLFTSPQQNFTRMVRGTRGQLPPPIDDIEDFWSPVEKQHASGMLACSFHGTKDSIKDKLSEMIKETGADELMVAAAIWDHKERVHSYELLAEAMN
;
A
#
# COMPACT_ATOMS: atom_id res chain seq x y z
N GLY A 1 -9.79 1.94 -37.98
CA GLY A 1 -9.16 2.90 -37.10
C GLY A 1 -8.32 2.21 -36.03
N ASP A 2 -7.10 2.62 -35.90
CA ASP A 2 -6.12 2.02 -34.97
C ASP A 2 -6.66 2.16 -33.54
N HIS A 3 -6.87 1.03 -32.82
CA HIS A 3 -7.32 1.01 -31.44
C HIS A 3 -6.39 1.77 -30.47
N ARG A 4 -5.18 2.10 -30.89
CA ARG A 4 -4.20 2.90 -30.15
C ARG A 4 -4.66 4.34 -29.92
N ASP A 5 -5.41 4.93 -30.85
CA ASP A 5 -5.86 6.32 -30.78
C ASP A 5 -6.98 6.55 -29.74
N LEU A 6 -7.75 5.52 -29.38
CA LEU A 6 -8.84 5.62 -28.39
C LEU A 6 -8.35 5.49 -26.92
N HIS A 7 -7.20 4.86 -26.69
CA HIS A 7 -6.66 4.68 -25.34
C HIS A 7 -5.96 5.93 -24.80
N TYR A 8 -5.37 6.75 -25.67
CA TYR A 8 -4.65 7.96 -25.27
C TYR A 8 -5.56 9.05 -24.66
N PRO A 9 -6.75 9.38 -25.22
CA PRO A 9 -7.68 10.31 -24.60
C PRO A 9 -8.22 9.82 -23.24
N LEU A 10 -8.56 8.52 -23.12
CA LEU A 10 -9.07 7.95 -21.87
C LEU A 10 -8.01 7.92 -20.75
N ARG A 11 -6.75 7.71 -21.10
CA ARG A 11 -5.62 7.77 -20.17
C ARG A 11 -5.44 9.20 -19.66
N ARG A 12 -5.40 10.19 -20.52
CA ARG A 12 -5.31 11.61 -20.15
C ARG A 12 -6.49 12.05 -19.28
N GLN A 13 -7.70 11.65 -19.64
CA GLN A 13 -8.88 11.97 -18.84
C GLN A 13 -8.80 11.41 -17.42
N ARG A 14 -8.27 10.20 -17.22
CA ARG A 14 -8.06 9.60 -15.90
C ARG A 14 -7.01 10.37 -15.07
N GLN A 15 -5.89 10.74 -15.67
CA GLN A 15 -4.86 11.56 -15.03
C GLN A 15 -5.41 12.92 -14.64
N MET A 16 -6.22 13.55 -15.48
CA MET A 16 -6.93 14.78 -15.17
C MET A 16 -7.86 14.61 -13.97
N CYS A 17 -8.66 13.53 -13.89
CA CYS A 17 -9.55 13.29 -12.76
C CYS A 17 -8.79 13.05 -11.45
N ILE A 18 -7.66 12.32 -11.46
CA ILE A 18 -6.81 12.11 -10.28
C ILE A 18 -6.28 13.47 -9.81
N ARG A 19 -5.68 14.24 -10.68
CA ARG A 19 -5.13 15.55 -10.42
C ARG A 19 -6.17 16.52 -9.86
N ASP A 20 -7.35 16.62 -10.49
CA ASP A 20 -8.41 17.53 -10.05
C ASP A 20 -8.88 17.19 -8.64
N ARG A 21 -9.05 15.90 -8.32
CA ARG A 21 -9.45 15.45 -6.98
C ARG A 21 -8.37 15.73 -5.94
N PHE A 22 -7.13 15.35 -6.18
CA PHE A 22 -6.04 15.56 -5.23
C PHE A 22 -5.67 17.03 -5.13
N GLY A 23 -5.64 17.78 -6.24
CA GLY A 23 -5.45 19.21 -6.23
C GLY A 23 -6.51 19.95 -5.40
N THR A 24 -7.78 19.58 -5.53
CA THR A 24 -8.86 20.10 -4.70
C THR A 24 -8.65 19.77 -3.22
N LEU A 25 -8.31 18.50 -2.91
CA LEU A 25 -8.10 18.07 -1.52
C LEU A 25 -6.93 18.81 -0.87
N VAL A 26 -5.80 18.98 -1.58
CA VAL A 26 -4.64 19.71 -1.04
C VAL A 26 -4.95 21.20 -0.86
N THR A 27 -5.72 21.80 -1.77
CA THR A 27 -6.16 23.18 -1.64
C THR A 27 -7.04 23.39 -0.40
N LEU A 28 -7.93 22.40 -0.11
CA LEU A 28 -8.80 22.46 1.07
C LEU A 28 -8.08 22.07 2.37
N TYR A 29 -7.09 21.17 2.28
CA TYR A 29 -6.38 20.59 3.43
C TYR A 29 -4.87 20.59 3.17
N PRO A 30 -4.20 21.77 3.21
CA PRO A 30 -2.75 21.86 2.98
C PRO A 30 -1.96 20.95 3.92
N ASP A 31 -0.87 20.38 3.42
CA ASP A 31 0.08 19.54 4.16
C ASP A 31 -0.52 18.27 4.81
N ARG A 32 -1.70 17.83 4.35
CA ARG A 32 -2.39 16.66 4.87
C ARG A 32 -2.68 15.56 3.85
N ILE A 33 -2.31 15.79 2.61
CA ILE A 33 -2.70 14.91 1.49
C ILE A 33 -1.46 14.46 0.73
N ASP A 34 -1.27 13.15 0.67
CA ASP A 34 -0.30 12.48 -0.18
C ASP A 34 -1.01 11.66 -1.27
N LEU A 35 -0.35 11.45 -2.40
CA LEU A 35 -0.89 10.66 -3.50
C LEU A 35 -0.06 9.40 -3.73
N GLY A 36 -0.60 8.26 -3.30
CA GLY A 36 0.00 6.95 -3.52
C GLY A 36 -0.36 6.35 -4.88
N LEU A 37 0.64 5.96 -5.66
CA LEU A 37 0.52 5.41 -7.00
C LEU A 37 1.02 3.96 -7.06
N GLY A 38 0.19 3.04 -7.54
CA GLY A 38 0.54 1.63 -7.71
C GLY A 38 0.33 1.15 -9.15
N ARG A 39 1.28 0.37 -9.66
CA ARG A 39 1.18 -0.24 -10.99
C ARG A 39 0.15 -1.37 -11.05
N ALA A 40 0.10 -2.19 -9.99
CA ALA A 40 -0.80 -3.32 -9.93
C ALA A 40 -2.26 -2.87 -9.96
N PRO A 41 -3.13 -3.56 -10.71
CA PRO A 41 -4.53 -3.14 -10.88
C PRO A 41 -5.37 -3.26 -9.61
N GLY A 42 -4.87 -3.90 -8.56
CA GLY A 42 -5.60 -4.10 -7.29
C GLY A 42 -6.88 -4.93 -7.39
N THR A 43 -7.09 -5.62 -8.53
CA THR A 43 -8.32 -6.34 -8.83
C THR A 43 -8.07 -7.57 -9.71
N ASP A 44 -9.09 -8.43 -9.88
CA ASP A 44 -9.03 -9.60 -10.73
C ASP A 44 -9.11 -9.26 -12.24
N GLN A 45 -8.74 -10.24 -13.06
CA GLN A 45 -8.69 -10.06 -14.52
C GLN A 45 -10.06 -9.75 -15.16
N ARG A 46 -11.17 -10.25 -14.59
CA ARG A 46 -12.52 -9.96 -15.11
C ARG A 46 -12.89 -8.49 -14.87
N THR A 47 -12.55 -7.96 -13.71
CA THR A 47 -12.72 -6.55 -13.39
C THR A 47 -11.85 -5.66 -14.28
N LEU A 48 -10.61 -6.06 -14.59
CA LEU A 48 -9.74 -5.36 -15.54
C LEU A 48 -10.37 -5.27 -16.92
N LEU A 49 -10.90 -6.38 -17.43
CA LEU A 49 -11.61 -6.42 -18.74
C LEU A 49 -12.85 -5.53 -18.72
N ALA A 50 -13.65 -5.57 -17.65
CA ALA A 50 -14.81 -4.70 -17.48
C ALA A 50 -14.44 -3.20 -17.44
N LEU A 51 -13.29 -2.86 -16.84
CA LEU A 51 -12.73 -1.50 -16.83
C LEU A 51 -11.99 -1.13 -18.12
N ARG A 52 -11.97 -2.01 -19.13
CA ARG A 52 -11.27 -1.83 -20.41
C ARG A 52 -9.78 -1.49 -20.22
N ARG A 53 -9.13 -2.13 -19.21
CA ARG A 53 -7.70 -1.99 -18.97
C ARG A 53 -6.95 -3.14 -19.62
N GLY A 54 -6.16 -2.82 -20.65
CA GLY A 54 -5.25 -3.77 -21.29
C GLY A 54 -3.90 -3.89 -20.55
N PRO A 55 -3.07 -4.90 -20.92
CA PRO A 55 -1.72 -5.09 -20.36
C PRO A 55 -0.82 -3.85 -20.49
N GLU A 56 -0.94 -3.12 -21.59
CA GLU A 56 -0.19 -1.89 -21.87
C GLU A 56 -0.41 -0.78 -20.84
N SER A 57 -1.51 -0.82 -20.08
CA SER A 57 -1.74 0.14 -19.00
C SER A 57 -0.74 0.03 -17.86
N SER A 58 -0.10 -1.12 -17.71
CA SER A 58 0.95 -1.37 -16.70
C SER A 58 2.36 -0.99 -17.21
N GLU A 59 2.59 -1.07 -18.51
CA GLU A 59 3.88 -0.73 -19.14
C GLU A 59 4.14 0.78 -19.14
N ASN A 60 3.09 1.58 -19.27
CA ASN A 60 3.17 3.04 -19.28
C ASN A 60 3.23 3.68 -17.88
N PHE A 61 3.24 2.88 -16.81
CA PHE A 61 3.15 3.40 -15.44
C PHE A 61 4.25 4.42 -15.09
N PRO A 62 5.54 4.25 -15.46
CA PRO A 62 6.57 5.26 -15.19
C PRO A 62 6.26 6.60 -15.86
N GLN A 63 5.81 6.56 -17.13
CA GLN A 63 5.45 7.75 -17.86
C GLN A 63 4.22 8.45 -17.27
N ASP A 64 3.24 7.67 -16.76
CA ASP A 64 2.06 8.19 -16.08
C ASP A 64 2.45 8.94 -14.80
N VAL A 65 3.44 8.44 -14.05
CA VAL A 65 3.96 9.11 -12.84
C VAL A 65 4.62 10.43 -13.20
N LEU A 66 5.51 10.46 -14.21
CA LEU A 66 6.19 11.68 -14.66
C LEU A 66 5.20 12.74 -15.18
N GLU A 67 4.19 12.32 -15.95
CA GLU A 67 3.14 13.23 -16.45
C GLU A 67 2.35 13.82 -15.29
N LEU A 68 2.03 13.02 -14.26
CA LEU A 68 1.32 13.49 -13.08
C LEU A 68 2.16 14.45 -12.25
N GLN A 69 3.48 14.20 -12.09
CA GLN A 69 4.40 15.15 -11.45
C GLN A 69 4.42 16.50 -12.17
N ALA A 70 4.50 16.47 -13.50
CA ALA A 70 4.49 17.69 -14.31
C ALA A 70 3.17 18.47 -14.18
N LEU A 71 2.04 17.77 -14.11
CA LEU A 71 0.71 18.38 -14.00
C LEU A 71 0.40 18.94 -12.61
N LEU A 72 1.00 18.44 -11.54
CA LEU A 72 0.86 18.91 -10.17
C LEU A 72 1.92 19.94 -9.79
N GLY A 73 3.00 20.00 -10.56
CA GLY A 73 4.09 20.92 -10.39
C GLY A 73 3.79 22.34 -10.90
N PRO A 74 4.80 23.24 -10.84
CA PRO A 74 4.72 24.56 -11.43
C PRO A 74 4.49 24.50 -12.95
N PRO A 75 3.64 25.37 -13.51
CA PRO A 75 3.38 25.39 -14.94
C PRO A 75 4.64 25.69 -15.75
N GLN A 76 4.82 25.01 -16.87
CA GLN A 76 5.91 25.26 -17.81
C GLN A 76 5.41 26.09 -18.99
N GLU A 77 6.27 26.97 -19.55
CA GLU A 77 5.90 27.87 -20.66
C GLU A 77 5.34 27.15 -21.90
N SER A 78 5.72 25.87 -22.11
CA SER A 78 5.25 25.04 -23.22
C SER A 78 4.06 24.12 -22.87
N GLN A 79 3.47 24.27 -21.68
CA GLN A 79 2.41 23.40 -21.21
C GLN A 79 1.06 23.77 -21.80
N PHE A 80 0.53 22.93 -22.70
CA PHE A 80 -0.77 23.11 -23.32
C PHE A 80 -1.98 22.78 -22.42
N LEU A 81 -1.76 21.98 -21.38
CA LEU A 81 -2.81 21.52 -20.46
C LEU A 81 -2.59 22.08 -19.08
N HIS A 82 -3.45 22.97 -18.68
CA HIS A 82 -3.47 23.52 -17.33
C HIS A 82 -4.40 22.74 -16.40
N ALA A 83 -3.95 22.53 -15.20
CA ALA A 83 -4.50 21.61 -14.23
C ALA A 83 -5.13 22.33 -13.04
N ILE A 84 -6.17 23.11 -13.25
CA ILE A 84 -6.81 23.84 -12.15
C ILE A 84 -7.88 22.95 -11.49
N PRO A 85 -7.84 22.78 -10.12
CA PRO A 85 -7.02 23.47 -9.13
C PRO A 85 -5.68 22.76 -8.78
N GLY A 86 -5.28 21.70 -9.46
CA GLY A 86 -4.12 20.87 -9.11
C GLY A 86 -2.75 21.45 -9.48
N GLU A 87 -2.69 22.41 -10.41
CA GLU A 87 -1.44 23.05 -10.87
C GLU A 87 -0.73 23.77 -9.71
N ASN A 88 0.58 23.60 -9.61
CA ASN A 88 1.43 24.19 -8.58
C ASN A 88 1.10 23.77 -7.12
N THR A 89 0.34 22.68 -6.95
CA THR A 89 0.04 22.15 -5.61
C THR A 89 1.18 21.32 -5.04
N ASN A 90 2.05 20.77 -5.90
CA ASN A 90 3.17 19.92 -5.55
C ASN A 90 2.78 18.77 -4.59
N VAL A 91 1.59 18.16 -4.81
CA VAL A 91 1.12 17.04 -3.99
C VAL A 91 2.21 15.98 -3.90
N PRO A 92 2.65 15.56 -2.69
CA PRO A 92 3.66 14.53 -2.55
C PRO A 92 3.21 13.22 -3.19
N LEU A 93 4.02 12.68 -4.11
CA LEU A 93 3.77 11.42 -4.77
C LEU A 93 4.52 10.29 -4.06
N TRP A 94 3.85 9.16 -3.89
CA TRP A 94 4.41 7.93 -3.35
C TRP A 94 4.29 6.80 -4.36
N ILE A 95 5.31 5.96 -4.47
CA ILE A 95 5.20 4.71 -5.22
C ILE A 95 4.80 3.58 -4.27
N LEU A 96 3.65 2.96 -4.56
CA LEU A 96 3.15 1.81 -3.81
C LEU A 96 3.46 0.52 -4.56
N GLY A 97 3.94 -0.50 -3.85
CA GLY A 97 4.24 -1.77 -4.49
C GLY A 97 4.44 -2.94 -3.52
N SER A 98 4.54 -4.14 -4.10
CA SER A 98 4.89 -5.38 -3.41
C SER A 98 5.94 -6.16 -4.21
N SER A 99 6.69 -5.49 -5.08
CA SER A 99 7.70 -6.09 -5.94
C SER A 99 8.90 -5.18 -6.14
N LEU A 100 10.01 -5.75 -6.64
CA LEU A 100 11.24 -5.02 -6.91
C LEU A 100 11.08 -3.90 -7.94
N TYR A 101 10.14 -4.06 -8.87
CA TYR A 101 9.87 -3.04 -9.91
C TYR A 101 9.46 -1.69 -9.30
N GLY A 102 8.53 -1.68 -8.33
CA GLY A 102 8.11 -0.44 -7.67
C GLY A 102 9.25 0.20 -6.87
N ALA A 103 10.07 -0.62 -6.22
CA ALA A 103 11.26 -0.19 -5.50
C ALA A 103 12.27 0.52 -6.40
N GLN A 104 12.62 -0.11 -7.54
CA GLN A 104 13.54 0.47 -8.52
C GLN A 104 12.99 1.78 -9.10
N LEU A 105 11.72 1.80 -9.50
CA LEU A 105 11.09 2.99 -10.05
C LEU A 105 11.08 4.15 -9.05
N ALA A 106 10.69 3.88 -7.79
CA ALA A 106 10.68 4.89 -6.72
C ALA A 106 12.09 5.47 -6.50
N GLY A 107 13.11 4.60 -6.46
CA GLY A 107 14.50 5.00 -6.32
C GLY A 107 14.96 5.90 -7.46
N MET A 108 14.77 5.49 -8.71
CA MET A 108 15.16 6.26 -9.90
C MET A 108 14.44 7.61 -10.03
N LEU A 109 13.22 7.72 -9.51
CA LEU A 109 12.45 8.97 -9.54
C LEU A 109 12.66 9.83 -8.28
N GLY A 110 13.42 9.37 -7.28
CA GLY A 110 13.62 10.07 -6.01
C GLY A 110 12.32 10.26 -5.25
N LEU A 111 11.41 9.29 -5.30
CA LEU A 111 10.11 9.33 -4.63
C LEU A 111 10.09 8.42 -3.40
N PRO A 112 9.28 8.74 -2.37
CA PRO A 112 9.08 7.84 -1.25
C PRO A 112 8.44 6.53 -1.70
N TYR A 113 8.83 5.44 -1.05
CA TYR A 113 8.41 4.09 -1.40
C TYR A 113 7.61 3.44 -0.28
N ALA A 114 6.41 2.93 -0.58
CA ALA A 114 5.60 2.17 0.36
C ALA A 114 5.46 0.71 -0.09
N PHE A 115 5.98 -0.21 0.75
CA PHE A 115 5.92 -1.63 0.47
C PHE A 115 4.74 -2.31 1.17
N ALA A 116 3.92 -3.02 0.41
CA ALA A 116 2.69 -3.66 0.89
C ALA A 116 2.96 -5.05 1.52
N SER A 117 3.81 -5.14 2.54
CA SER A 117 4.17 -6.41 3.19
C SER A 117 3.05 -7.03 4.03
N HIS A 118 2.00 -6.27 4.33
CA HIS A 118 0.82 -6.79 5.03
C HIS A 118 0.07 -7.90 4.28
N PHE A 119 0.34 -8.11 2.99
CA PHE A 119 -0.21 -9.22 2.21
C PHE A 119 0.82 -9.91 1.29
N ALA A 120 1.96 -9.31 1.02
CA ALA A 120 3.01 -9.86 0.15
C ALA A 120 4.41 -9.62 0.73
N PRO A 121 4.76 -10.25 1.88
CA PRO A 121 5.99 -9.94 2.62
C PRO A 121 7.29 -10.45 1.98
N GLN A 122 7.21 -11.42 1.05
CA GLN A 122 8.36 -12.22 0.61
C GLN A 122 9.51 -11.39 0.04
N ALA A 123 9.20 -10.31 -0.67
CA ALA A 123 10.21 -9.48 -1.32
C ALA A 123 10.59 -8.21 -0.51
N LEU A 124 10.07 -8.04 0.72
CA LEU A 124 10.23 -6.81 1.48
C LEU A 124 11.68 -6.36 1.60
N MET A 125 12.55 -7.20 2.17
CA MET A 125 13.95 -6.84 2.43
C MET A 125 14.71 -6.54 1.15
N GLN A 126 14.51 -7.38 0.12
CA GLN A 126 15.14 -7.16 -1.18
C GLN A 126 14.65 -5.86 -1.84
N ALA A 127 13.35 -5.57 -1.75
CA ALA A 127 12.77 -4.35 -2.32
C ALA A 127 13.31 -3.08 -1.62
N VAL A 128 13.42 -3.09 -0.30
CA VAL A 128 13.99 -1.97 0.46
C VAL A 128 15.46 -1.74 0.10
N THR A 129 16.23 -2.82 -0.07
CA THR A 129 17.63 -2.75 -0.53
C THR A 129 17.72 -2.14 -1.93
N VAL A 130 16.96 -2.69 -2.89
CA VAL A 130 16.91 -2.19 -4.28
C VAL A 130 16.50 -0.72 -4.34
N TYR A 131 15.51 -0.32 -3.55
CA TYR A 131 15.08 1.09 -3.48
C TYR A 131 16.22 2.02 -3.04
N ARG A 132 16.93 1.67 -1.96
CA ARG A 132 18.05 2.47 -1.44
C ARG A 132 19.24 2.52 -2.37
N GLU A 133 19.57 1.41 -3.02
CA GLU A 133 20.69 1.32 -3.99
C GLU A 133 20.45 2.15 -5.25
N HIS A 134 19.19 2.29 -5.68
CA HIS A 134 18.82 3.03 -6.89
C HIS A 134 18.31 4.44 -6.61
N PHE A 135 18.37 4.89 -5.36
CA PHE A 135 17.80 6.19 -5.00
C PHE A 135 18.64 7.36 -5.57
N GLU A 136 17.98 8.18 -6.36
CA GLU A 136 18.50 9.44 -6.88
C GLU A 136 17.73 10.61 -6.24
N PRO A 137 18.43 11.59 -5.61
CA PRO A 137 17.74 12.75 -5.03
C PRO A 137 16.87 13.49 -6.03
N SER A 138 15.72 13.95 -5.60
CA SER A 138 14.76 14.71 -6.41
C SER A 138 14.38 16.04 -5.74
N LYS A 139 13.46 16.79 -6.37
CA LYS A 139 12.89 17.99 -5.76
C LYS A 139 12.00 17.67 -4.54
N GLN A 140 11.53 16.43 -4.43
CA GLN A 140 10.66 16.00 -3.34
C GLN A 140 11.43 15.40 -2.17
N LEU A 141 12.53 14.66 -2.44
CA LEU A 141 13.32 13.96 -1.42
C LEU A 141 14.82 14.09 -1.68
N ASP A 142 15.58 14.41 -0.64
CA ASP A 142 17.06 14.41 -0.65
C ASP A 142 17.68 13.05 -0.30
N LYS A 143 16.92 12.19 0.41
CA LYS A 143 17.34 10.85 0.87
C LYS A 143 16.19 9.86 0.81
N PRO A 144 16.46 8.54 0.75
CA PRO A 144 15.41 7.51 0.74
C PRO A 144 14.45 7.64 1.92
N TYR A 145 13.16 7.42 1.66
CA TYR A 145 12.11 7.36 2.67
C TYR A 145 11.22 6.14 2.41
N VAL A 146 11.17 5.22 3.38
CA VAL A 146 10.50 3.92 3.27
C VAL A 146 9.34 3.81 4.25
N MET A 147 8.15 3.54 3.72
CA MET A 147 6.99 3.11 4.50
C MET A 147 6.79 1.60 4.33
N VAL A 148 6.55 0.88 5.41
CA VAL A 148 6.29 -0.55 5.40
C VAL A 148 4.87 -0.84 5.90
N GLY A 149 4.07 -1.54 5.10
CA GLY A 149 2.73 -1.97 5.48
C GLY A 149 2.76 -3.24 6.34
N CYS A 150 2.12 -3.26 7.50
CA CYS A 150 2.01 -4.44 8.33
C CYS A 150 0.59 -4.61 8.90
N ASN A 151 0.23 -5.85 9.25
CA ASN A 151 -0.99 -6.12 10.00
C ASN A 151 -0.68 -6.14 11.49
N VAL A 152 -1.46 -5.44 12.31
CA VAL A 152 -1.27 -5.43 13.75
C VAL A 152 -2.61 -5.58 14.45
N ILE A 153 -2.67 -6.51 15.42
CA ILE A 153 -3.83 -6.71 16.29
C ILE A 153 -3.34 -6.65 17.74
N VAL A 154 -3.79 -5.63 18.46
CA VAL A 154 -3.47 -5.44 19.88
C VAL A 154 -4.72 -5.72 20.71
N ALA A 155 -4.55 -6.46 21.80
CA ALA A 155 -5.61 -6.71 22.76
C ALA A 155 -5.05 -6.66 24.20
N GLU A 156 -5.93 -6.66 25.20
CA GLU A 156 -5.52 -6.64 26.62
C GLU A 156 -4.77 -7.90 27.05
N THR A 157 -5.00 -9.01 26.35
CA THR A 157 -4.33 -10.29 26.63
C THR A 157 -3.83 -10.97 25.36
N GLU A 158 -2.73 -11.73 25.48
CA GLU A 158 -2.19 -12.55 24.38
C GLU A 158 -3.23 -13.55 23.85
N LYS A 159 -4.06 -14.12 24.75
CA LYS A 159 -5.12 -15.06 24.37
C LYS A 159 -6.14 -14.40 23.46
N GLU A 160 -6.59 -13.20 23.81
CA GLU A 160 -7.58 -12.47 23.01
C GLU A 160 -6.98 -11.99 21.69
N ALA A 161 -5.78 -11.45 21.69
CA ALA A 161 -5.06 -11.06 20.47
C ALA A 161 -4.93 -12.24 19.50
N LYS A 162 -4.56 -13.43 20.02
CA LYS A 162 -4.48 -14.67 19.23
C LYS A 162 -5.85 -15.06 18.66
N ARG A 163 -6.93 -14.96 19.45
CA ARG A 163 -8.30 -15.25 19.02
C ARG A 163 -8.73 -14.29 17.90
N LEU A 164 -8.54 -13.00 18.07
CA LEU A 164 -8.86 -11.99 17.04
C LEU A 164 -8.07 -12.23 15.75
N PHE A 165 -6.81 -12.67 15.87
CA PHE A 165 -5.95 -12.95 14.71
C PHE A 165 -6.42 -14.14 13.88
N THR A 166 -7.29 -15.01 14.40
CA THR A 166 -7.87 -16.12 13.62
C THR A 166 -8.75 -15.62 12.46
N SER A 167 -9.34 -14.42 12.53
CA SER A 167 -10.10 -13.83 11.42
C SER A 167 -9.25 -13.62 10.16
N PRO A 168 -8.11 -12.89 10.19
CA PRO A 168 -7.21 -12.81 9.04
C PRO A 168 -6.64 -14.17 8.63
N GLN A 169 -6.30 -15.06 9.56
CA GLN A 169 -5.82 -16.40 9.22
C GLN A 169 -6.85 -17.19 8.40
N GLN A 170 -8.12 -17.19 8.81
CA GLN A 170 -9.22 -17.79 8.03
C GLN A 170 -9.35 -17.13 6.65
N ASN A 171 -9.27 -15.79 6.58
CA ASN A 171 -9.40 -15.04 5.33
C ASN A 171 -8.30 -15.41 4.32
N PHE A 172 -7.05 -15.48 4.77
CA PHE A 172 -5.93 -15.90 3.92
C PHE A 172 -6.04 -17.38 3.51
N THR A 173 -6.49 -18.25 4.40
CA THR A 173 -6.77 -19.66 4.08
C THR A 173 -7.86 -19.78 3.01
N ARG A 174 -8.96 -19.01 3.13
CA ARG A 174 -10.01 -18.95 2.10
C ARG A 174 -9.48 -18.43 0.76
N MET A 175 -8.54 -17.50 0.77
CA MET A 175 -7.89 -17.02 -0.45
C MET A 175 -7.08 -18.14 -1.12
N VAL A 176 -6.34 -18.96 -0.35
CA VAL A 176 -5.64 -20.15 -0.86
C VAL A 176 -6.62 -21.15 -1.45
N ARG A 177 -7.80 -21.34 -0.84
CA ARG A 177 -8.89 -22.20 -1.35
C ARG A 177 -9.63 -21.62 -2.55
N GLY A 178 -9.38 -20.39 -2.95
CA GLY A 178 -10.14 -19.69 -3.99
C GLY A 178 -11.56 -19.27 -3.58
N THR A 179 -11.90 -19.37 -2.29
CA THR A 179 -13.23 -19.08 -1.73
C THR A 179 -13.24 -17.72 -1.01
N ARG A 180 -13.05 -16.63 -1.76
CA ARG A 180 -13.06 -15.28 -1.20
C ARG A 180 -14.46 -14.88 -0.69
N GLY A 181 -14.50 -14.05 0.36
CA GLY A 181 -15.74 -13.54 0.95
C GLY A 181 -15.47 -12.42 1.93
N GLN A 182 -16.46 -12.10 2.74
CA GLN A 182 -16.30 -11.15 3.84
C GLN A 182 -15.35 -11.71 4.91
N LEU A 183 -14.71 -10.82 5.66
CA LEU A 183 -13.87 -11.19 6.80
C LEU A 183 -14.71 -12.02 7.79
N PRO A 184 -14.30 -13.26 8.12
CA PRO A 184 -15.08 -14.10 9.03
C PRO A 184 -14.90 -13.66 10.49
N PRO A 185 -15.86 -13.98 11.38
CA PRO A 185 -15.67 -13.80 12.82
C PRO A 185 -14.50 -14.67 13.32
N PRO A 186 -13.86 -14.28 14.44
CA PRO A 186 -12.81 -15.08 15.03
C PRO A 186 -13.32 -16.41 15.57
N ILE A 187 -12.46 -17.42 15.59
CA ILE A 187 -12.70 -18.74 16.16
C ILE A 187 -11.74 -19.01 17.30
N ASP A 188 -12.03 -19.99 18.15
CA ASP A 188 -11.21 -20.30 19.32
C ASP A 188 -9.88 -20.95 18.95
N ASP A 189 -9.90 -21.87 17.97
CA ASP A 189 -8.70 -22.54 17.47
C ASP A 189 -8.68 -22.56 15.93
N ILE A 190 -7.62 -22.02 15.37
CA ILE A 190 -7.39 -21.99 13.93
C ILE A 190 -6.88 -23.35 13.41
N GLU A 191 -6.30 -24.19 14.27
CA GLU A 191 -5.72 -25.47 13.87
C GLU A 191 -6.79 -26.44 13.34
N ASP A 192 -8.04 -26.30 13.80
CA ASP A 192 -9.18 -27.08 13.29
C ASP A 192 -9.68 -26.60 11.93
N PHE A 193 -9.24 -25.42 11.47
CA PHE A 193 -9.75 -24.80 10.25
C PHE A 193 -8.90 -25.11 9.01
N TRP A 194 -7.59 -25.18 9.13
CA TRP A 194 -6.67 -25.34 8.01
C TRP A 194 -5.93 -26.67 8.01
N SER A 195 -5.58 -27.15 6.83
CA SER A 195 -4.61 -28.24 6.66
C SER A 195 -3.17 -27.74 6.86
N PRO A 196 -2.19 -28.62 7.08
CA PRO A 196 -0.77 -28.22 7.21
C PRO A 196 -0.24 -27.41 6.01
N VAL A 197 -0.67 -27.74 4.80
CA VAL A 197 -0.26 -27.03 3.57
C VAL A 197 -0.88 -25.62 3.53
N GLU A 198 -2.15 -25.50 3.86
CA GLU A 198 -2.83 -24.21 3.93
C GLU A 198 -2.24 -23.31 5.01
N LYS A 199 -1.92 -23.90 6.19
CA LYS A 199 -1.22 -23.21 7.27
C LYS A 199 0.11 -22.62 6.79
N GLN A 200 0.92 -23.43 6.09
CA GLN A 200 2.21 -22.98 5.56
C GLN A 200 2.03 -21.78 4.61
N HIS A 201 1.09 -21.85 3.66
CA HIS A 201 0.83 -20.78 2.71
C HIS A 201 0.29 -19.52 3.39
N ALA A 202 -0.76 -19.65 4.22
CA ALA A 202 -1.37 -18.52 4.91
C ALA A 202 -0.37 -17.85 5.88
N SER A 203 0.41 -18.62 6.63
CA SER A 203 1.44 -18.08 7.53
C SER A 203 2.55 -17.36 6.75
N GLY A 204 2.96 -17.88 5.60
CA GLY A 204 3.92 -17.20 4.73
C GLY A 204 3.42 -15.85 4.22
N MET A 205 2.13 -15.73 3.92
CA MET A 205 1.51 -14.45 3.53
C MET A 205 1.33 -13.48 4.70
N LEU A 206 1.22 -14.00 5.92
CA LEU A 206 1.04 -13.25 7.16
C LEU A 206 2.36 -13.00 7.91
N ALA A 207 3.54 -13.20 7.28
CA ALA A 207 4.83 -13.03 7.93
C ALA A 207 5.08 -11.63 8.51
N CYS A 208 4.50 -10.59 7.91
CA CYS A 208 4.51 -9.21 8.44
C CYS A 208 3.19 -8.88 9.17
N SER A 209 2.71 -9.84 9.98
CA SER A 209 1.48 -9.67 10.76
C SER A 209 1.76 -10.00 12.23
N PHE A 210 1.43 -9.07 13.11
CA PHE A 210 1.74 -9.12 14.52
C PHE A 210 0.46 -9.09 15.35
N HIS A 211 0.43 -9.86 16.42
CA HIS A 211 -0.65 -9.83 17.41
C HIS A 211 -0.08 -10.00 18.81
N GLY A 212 -0.74 -9.40 19.80
CA GLY A 212 -0.29 -9.48 21.18
C GLY A 212 -0.81 -8.35 22.07
N THR A 213 -0.23 -8.24 23.25
CA THR A 213 -0.43 -7.12 24.17
C THR A 213 0.36 -5.89 23.72
N LYS A 214 0.12 -4.73 24.34
CA LYS A 214 0.85 -3.48 24.06
C LYS A 214 2.36 -3.68 24.11
N ASP A 215 2.86 -4.30 25.17
CA ASP A 215 4.31 -4.48 25.37
C ASP A 215 4.90 -5.40 24.31
N SER A 216 4.25 -6.55 24.04
CA SER A 216 4.75 -7.50 23.04
C SER A 216 4.70 -6.93 21.62
N ILE A 217 3.74 -6.09 21.31
CA ILE A 217 3.64 -5.42 19.99
C ILE A 217 4.70 -4.35 19.84
N LYS A 218 4.97 -3.55 20.87
CA LYS A 218 6.05 -2.55 20.85
C LYS A 218 7.39 -3.17 20.50
N ASP A 219 7.73 -4.29 21.12
CA ASP A 219 8.99 -5.00 20.87
C ASP A 219 9.04 -5.53 19.41
N LYS A 220 7.97 -6.20 18.95
CA LYS A 220 7.89 -6.78 17.60
C LYS A 220 7.99 -5.71 16.50
N LEU A 221 7.31 -4.58 16.68
CA LEU A 221 7.37 -3.48 15.70
C LEU A 221 8.72 -2.77 15.73
N SER A 222 9.33 -2.61 16.91
CA SER A 222 10.69 -2.05 17.04
C SER A 222 11.73 -2.92 16.34
N GLU A 223 11.62 -4.24 16.44
CA GLU A 223 12.47 -5.18 15.69
C GLU A 223 12.26 -5.05 14.18
N MET A 224 11.00 -5.04 13.71
CA MET A 224 10.68 -4.83 12.30
C MET A 224 11.25 -3.51 11.75
N ILE A 225 11.12 -2.41 12.49
CA ILE A 225 11.68 -1.10 12.12
C ILE A 225 13.21 -1.21 12.02
N LYS A 226 13.85 -1.85 13.00
CA LYS A 226 15.32 -2.02 13.02
C LYS A 226 15.81 -2.86 11.85
N GLU A 227 15.13 -3.96 11.52
CA GLU A 227 15.50 -4.85 10.42
C GLU A 227 15.32 -4.19 9.05
N THR A 228 14.18 -3.53 8.85
CA THR A 228 13.84 -2.90 7.56
C THR A 228 14.48 -1.52 7.40
N GLY A 229 14.79 -0.84 8.52
CA GLY A 229 15.15 0.58 8.54
C GLY A 229 14.01 1.45 8.00
N ALA A 230 12.75 1.04 8.19
CA ALA A 230 11.59 1.81 7.77
C ALA A 230 11.49 3.14 8.52
N ASP A 231 11.16 4.19 7.78
CA ASP A 231 10.91 5.52 8.35
C ASP A 231 9.48 5.62 8.88
N GLU A 232 8.56 4.83 8.32
CA GLU A 232 7.14 4.85 8.66
C GLU A 232 6.52 3.45 8.57
N LEU A 233 5.56 3.14 9.46
CA LEU A 233 4.73 1.95 9.41
C LEU A 233 3.28 2.31 9.06
N MET A 234 2.74 1.67 8.03
CA MET A 234 1.32 1.74 7.69
C MET A 234 0.62 0.50 8.25
N VAL A 235 -0.16 0.69 9.31
CA VAL A 235 -0.81 -0.42 10.01
C VAL A 235 -2.22 -0.67 9.52
N ALA A 236 -2.54 -1.93 9.25
CA ALA A 236 -3.89 -2.42 9.02
C ALA A 236 -4.31 -3.41 10.11
N ALA A 237 -5.55 -3.35 10.57
CA ALA A 237 -6.12 -4.29 11.53
C ALA A 237 -7.36 -4.96 10.94
N ALA A 238 -7.22 -6.22 10.51
CA ALA A 238 -8.31 -7.02 9.98
C ALA A 238 -9.07 -7.74 11.12
N ILE A 239 -9.76 -6.98 11.96
CA ILE A 239 -10.59 -7.47 13.05
C ILE A 239 -12.06 -7.40 12.61
N TRP A 240 -12.80 -8.49 12.84
CA TRP A 240 -14.19 -8.64 12.39
C TRP A 240 -15.14 -7.68 13.11
N ASP A 241 -15.03 -7.57 14.44
CA ASP A 241 -15.85 -6.64 15.22
C ASP A 241 -15.26 -5.22 15.13
N HIS A 242 -16.12 -4.24 14.85
CA HIS A 242 -15.68 -2.86 14.66
C HIS A 242 -15.17 -2.22 15.96
N LYS A 243 -15.80 -2.52 17.11
CA LYS A 243 -15.40 -1.93 18.40
C LYS A 243 -14.03 -2.48 18.82
N GLU A 244 -13.83 -3.79 18.68
CA GLU A 244 -12.53 -4.43 18.93
C GLU A 244 -11.45 -3.88 17.99
N ARG A 245 -11.80 -3.57 16.74
CA ARG A 245 -10.84 -2.96 15.81
C ARG A 245 -10.44 -1.55 16.22
N VAL A 246 -11.38 -0.71 16.64
CA VAL A 246 -11.08 0.63 17.16
C VAL A 246 -10.23 0.54 18.41
N HIS A 247 -10.61 -0.30 19.36
CA HIS A 247 -9.86 -0.53 20.60
C HIS A 247 -8.43 -1.03 20.33
N SER A 248 -8.25 -1.92 19.35
CA SER A 248 -6.91 -2.38 18.96
C SER A 248 -6.02 -1.24 18.44
N TYR A 249 -6.57 -0.27 17.69
CA TYR A 249 -5.82 0.92 17.26
C TYR A 249 -5.51 1.87 18.43
N GLU A 250 -6.42 2.02 19.41
CA GLU A 250 -6.19 2.82 20.61
C GLU A 250 -5.02 2.23 21.43
N LEU A 251 -5.04 0.92 21.69
CA LEU A 251 -3.97 0.21 22.37
C LEU A 251 -2.63 0.30 21.61
N LEU A 252 -2.67 0.23 20.27
CA LEU A 252 -1.46 0.40 19.45
C LEU A 252 -0.90 1.82 19.58
N ALA A 253 -1.75 2.84 19.52
CA ALA A 253 -1.32 4.22 19.70
C ALA A 253 -0.68 4.46 21.07
N GLU A 254 -1.24 3.87 22.13
CA GLU A 254 -0.64 3.92 23.47
C GLU A 254 0.71 3.20 23.57
N ALA A 255 0.88 2.08 22.86
CA ALA A 255 2.12 1.31 22.84
C ALA A 255 3.27 2.04 22.12
N MET A 256 2.96 2.83 21.10
CA MET A 256 3.96 3.49 20.24
C MET A 256 4.27 4.94 20.64
N ASN A 257 3.52 5.51 21.58
CA ASN A 257 3.81 6.79 22.22
C ASN A 257 4.71 6.59 23.44
#